data_e77f34be9fb83929344faf535e849310
#
_entry.id   e77f34be9fb83929344faf535e849310
#
_cell.length_a   1.000
_cell.length_b   1.000
_cell.length_c   1.000
_cell.angle_alpha   90.00
_cell.angle_beta   90.00
_cell.angle_gamma   90.00
#
_symmetry.space_group_name_H-M   'P 1'
#
loop_
_entity.id
_entity.type
_entity.pdbx_description
1 polymer ?
#
loop_
_entity_poly.entity_id
_entity_poly.type
_entity_poly.pdbx_seq_one_letter_code
_entity_poly.pdbx_strand_id
1 'polypeptide(L)'
;YLSAKFPLSKNDMFTVFMDVCEHMTKQRRFYSLVNQQSWMFLAGFAKLRDKLYNNDCFVNLIHVGAGAFDGIAGEVVQSVAFSICKYRCQEYKATYIDMTDAKWKTYMNGFDTISHKYEISIGEIRDIPNGILCYHLGGAAIKQYYNGKRLDSYADPRVGMATGENELFVRLWTEVRFDKIGLGFTNGQDTVGKPVKWFPYNKGGECRRWYGNRTHLVDWEDNGKN
;
A
#
# COMPACT_ATOMS: atom_id res chain seq x y z
N TYR A 1 -10.89 13.47 20.93
CA TYR A 1 -11.23 14.65 20.14
C TYR A 1 -11.21 14.33 18.63
N LEU A 2 -10.09 13.88 18.05
CA LEU A 2 -9.94 13.62 16.62
C LEU A 2 -10.96 12.59 16.10
N SER A 3 -11.16 11.50 16.82
CA SER A 3 -12.10 10.44 16.41
C SER A 3 -13.55 10.91 16.33
N ALA A 4 -13.92 11.88 17.15
CA ALA A 4 -15.28 12.45 17.14
C ALA A 4 -15.44 13.51 16.04
N LYS A 5 -14.42 14.38 15.86
CA LYS A 5 -14.51 15.51 14.94
C LYS A 5 -14.10 15.16 13.49
N PHE A 6 -13.15 14.23 13.32
CA PHE A 6 -12.58 13.85 12.03
C PHE A 6 -12.60 12.32 11.83
N PRO A 7 -13.77 11.68 11.85
CA PRO A 7 -13.87 10.21 11.88
C PRO A 7 -13.26 9.52 10.64
N LEU A 8 -13.23 10.19 9.49
CA LEU A 8 -12.73 9.64 8.22
C LEU A 8 -11.22 9.85 8.02
N SER A 9 -10.65 10.86 8.68
CA SER A 9 -9.27 11.28 8.51
C SER A 9 -8.38 11.10 9.74
N LYS A 10 -8.95 10.61 10.84
CA LYS A 10 -8.29 10.47 12.16
C LYS A 10 -7.04 9.61 12.20
N ASN A 11 -6.82 8.79 11.17
CA ASN A 11 -5.74 7.80 11.16
C ASN A 11 -4.35 8.44 11.03
N ASP A 12 -4.27 9.65 10.47
CA ASP A 12 -3.04 10.41 10.40
C ASP A 12 -3.33 11.92 10.36
N MET A 13 -2.41 12.71 10.92
CA MET A 13 -2.59 14.17 11.02
C MET A 13 -2.63 14.85 9.66
N PHE A 14 -1.88 14.38 8.66
CA PHE A 14 -1.92 15.00 7.34
C PHE A 14 -3.29 14.87 6.67
N THR A 15 -4.02 13.78 6.93
CA THR A 15 -5.41 13.62 6.45
C THR A 15 -6.40 14.46 7.23
N VAL A 16 -6.15 14.68 8.52
CA VAL A 16 -6.94 15.65 9.32
C VAL A 16 -6.81 17.05 8.75
N PHE A 17 -5.60 17.46 8.34
CA PHE A 17 -5.39 18.75 7.67
C PHE A 17 -6.12 18.86 6.33
N MET A 18 -6.28 17.76 5.57
CA MET A 18 -7.11 17.76 4.36
C MET A 18 -8.57 18.13 4.71
N ASP A 19 -9.15 17.49 5.73
CA ASP A 19 -10.51 17.79 6.20
C ASP A 19 -10.64 19.23 6.73
N VAL A 20 -9.63 19.74 7.45
CA VAL A 20 -9.62 21.12 7.95
C VAL A 20 -9.60 22.11 6.80
N CYS A 21 -8.72 21.93 5.82
CA CYS A 21 -8.61 22.81 4.65
C CYS A 21 -9.89 22.78 3.81
N GLU A 22 -10.47 21.59 3.60
CA GLU A 22 -11.76 21.46 2.92
C GLU A 22 -12.85 22.22 3.70
N HIS A 23 -12.91 22.09 5.02
CA HIS A 23 -13.91 22.76 5.85
C HIS A 23 -13.76 24.29 5.83
N MET A 24 -12.54 24.81 5.84
CA MET A 24 -12.25 26.25 5.77
C MET A 24 -12.50 26.84 4.39
N THR A 25 -12.55 26.00 3.36
CA THR A 25 -12.73 26.46 1.99
C THR A 25 -14.21 26.68 1.68
N LYS A 26 -14.54 27.81 1.09
CA LYS A 26 -15.89 28.12 0.61
C LYS A 26 -16.24 27.27 -0.62
N GLN A 27 -17.52 27.03 -0.85
CA GLN A 27 -18.01 26.34 -2.05
C GLN A 27 -17.47 26.98 -3.34
N ARG A 28 -17.09 26.16 -4.32
CA ARG A 28 -16.52 26.56 -5.61
C ARG A 28 -15.18 27.30 -5.46
N ARG A 29 -14.45 27.08 -4.38
CA ARG A 29 -13.10 27.59 -4.17
C ARG A 29 -12.11 26.44 -4.03
N PHE A 30 -10.84 26.74 -4.12
CA PHE A 30 -9.77 25.77 -4.16
C PHE A 30 -9.05 25.68 -2.82
N TYR A 31 -8.57 24.50 -2.51
CA TYR A 31 -7.53 24.29 -1.50
C TYR A 31 -6.44 23.41 -2.09
N SER A 32 -5.22 23.65 -1.65
CA SER A 32 -4.03 22.94 -2.13
C SER A 32 -3.17 22.54 -0.97
N LEU A 33 -2.60 21.35 -1.04
CA LEU A 33 -1.76 20.79 0.00
C LEU A 33 -0.59 20.02 -0.60
N VAL A 34 0.49 19.96 0.18
CA VAL A 34 1.56 18.99 0.00
C VAL A 34 1.54 18.10 1.23
N ASN A 35 1.38 16.81 1.02
CA ASN A 35 1.35 15.85 2.11
C ASN A 35 1.86 14.46 1.69
N GLN A 36 1.78 13.49 2.60
CA GLN A 36 2.16 12.11 2.33
C GLN A 36 1.17 11.45 1.37
N GLN A 37 1.69 10.66 0.42
CA GLN A 37 0.89 10.05 -0.66
C GLN A 37 -0.04 8.91 -0.23
N SER A 38 0.14 8.33 0.97
CA SER A 38 -0.51 7.07 1.39
C SER A 38 -2.04 7.12 1.35
N TRP A 39 -2.64 8.31 1.49
CA TRP A 39 -4.10 8.46 1.36
C TRP A 39 -4.63 8.09 -0.03
N MET A 40 -3.79 8.12 -1.07
CA MET A 40 -4.20 7.80 -2.43
C MET A 40 -4.58 6.32 -2.60
N PHE A 41 -3.98 5.41 -1.83
CA PHE A 41 -4.13 3.97 -2.06
C PHE A 41 -4.33 3.09 -0.83
N LEU A 42 -3.94 3.48 0.38
CA LEU A 42 -4.13 2.62 1.55
C LEU A 42 -5.63 2.43 1.87
N ALA A 43 -6.00 1.19 2.20
CA ALA A 43 -7.38 0.82 2.53
C ALA A 43 -7.96 1.61 3.71
N GLY A 44 -7.12 1.98 4.69
CA GLY A 44 -7.53 2.79 5.85
C GLY A 44 -8.08 4.17 5.49
N PHE A 45 -7.78 4.69 4.29
CA PHE A 45 -8.27 5.98 3.79
C PHE A 45 -9.38 5.85 2.73
N ALA A 46 -9.92 4.65 2.49
CA ALA A 46 -10.95 4.44 1.47
C ALA A 46 -12.18 5.35 1.68
N LYS A 47 -12.64 5.49 2.91
CA LYS A 47 -13.79 6.37 3.25
C LYS A 47 -13.48 7.86 3.05
N LEU A 48 -12.25 8.28 3.28
CA LEU A 48 -11.80 9.64 3.00
C LEU A 48 -11.83 9.90 1.49
N ARG A 49 -11.28 8.97 0.68
CA ARG A 49 -11.33 9.08 -0.78
C ARG A 49 -12.75 9.12 -1.32
N ASP A 50 -13.64 8.26 -0.79
CA ASP A 50 -15.05 8.26 -1.19
C ASP A 50 -15.71 9.62 -0.91
N LYS A 51 -15.45 10.22 0.26
CA LYS A 51 -15.89 11.57 0.59
C LYS A 51 -15.40 12.59 -0.44
N LEU A 52 -14.09 12.60 -0.75
CA LEU A 52 -13.50 13.53 -1.71
C LEU A 52 -14.09 13.37 -3.11
N TYR A 53 -14.25 12.13 -3.57
CA TYR A 53 -14.79 11.83 -4.91
C TYR A 53 -16.27 12.19 -5.06
N ASN A 54 -17.03 12.17 -3.99
CA ASN A 54 -18.46 12.51 -4.01
C ASN A 54 -18.71 14.01 -3.87
N ASN A 55 -17.85 14.75 -3.20
CA ASN A 55 -18.11 16.13 -2.82
C ASN A 55 -17.25 17.15 -3.57
N ASP A 56 -16.07 16.74 -4.04
CA ASP A 56 -15.04 17.64 -4.53
C ASP A 56 -14.62 17.28 -5.97
N CYS A 57 -13.82 18.16 -6.58
CA CYS A 57 -13.26 18.00 -7.90
C CYS A 57 -11.74 18.13 -7.82
N PHE A 58 -11.02 17.10 -8.18
CA PHE A 58 -9.58 17.18 -8.37
C PHE A 58 -9.29 18.04 -9.59
N VAL A 59 -8.37 18.99 -9.44
CA VAL A 59 -7.94 19.89 -10.52
C VAL A 59 -6.60 19.43 -11.08
N ASN A 60 -5.64 19.26 -10.20
CA ASN A 60 -4.34 18.69 -10.54
C ASN A 60 -3.74 17.95 -9.35
N LEU A 61 -2.77 17.10 -9.68
CA LEU A 61 -1.99 16.37 -8.69
C LEU A 61 -0.58 16.13 -9.26
N ILE A 62 0.43 16.42 -8.46
CA ILE A 62 1.82 16.11 -8.75
C ILE A 62 2.27 15.07 -7.74
N HIS A 63 2.55 13.86 -8.22
CA HIS A 63 3.08 12.78 -7.42
C HIS A 63 4.59 12.90 -7.35
N VAL A 64 5.10 13.55 -6.31
CA VAL A 64 6.51 13.88 -6.17
C VAL A 64 7.34 12.66 -5.77
N GLY A 65 6.75 11.75 -4.98
CA GLY A 65 7.44 10.56 -4.50
C GLY A 65 8.46 10.86 -3.40
N ALA A 66 9.54 10.11 -3.42
CA ALA A 66 10.64 10.21 -2.47
C ALA A 66 11.53 11.45 -2.75
N GLY A 67 12.15 12.00 -1.71
CA GLY A 67 13.13 13.08 -1.85
C GLY A 67 12.54 14.45 -2.13
N ALA A 68 11.26 14.68 -1.84
CA ALA A 68 10.61 15.99 -1.96
C ALA A 68 11.22 17.06 -1.02
N PHE A 69 11.81 16.63 0.09
CA PHE A 69 12.39 17.49 1.11
C PHE A 69 13.84 17.09 1.38
N ASP A 70 14.74 18.06 1.32
CA ASP A 70 16.14 17.86 1.72
C ASP A 70 16.19 17.58 3.23
N GLY A 71 16.90 16.53 3.64
CA GLY A 71 17.07 16.16 5.06
C GLY A 71 16.08 15.13 5.61
N ILE A 72 15.05 14.74 4.87
CA ILE A 72 14.23 13.57 5.20
C ILE A 72 14.71 12.41 4.35
N ALA A 73 15.08 11.28 4.98
CA ALA A 73 15.46 10.07 4.27
C ALA A 73 14.32 9.68 3.32
N GLY A 74 14.53 9.85 2.01
CA GLY A 74 13.49 9.78 0.99
C GLY A 74 12.79 8.42 0.87
N GLU A 75 13.35 7.38 1.46
CA GLU A 75 12.73 6.05 1.50
C GLU A 75 11.55 5.96 2.48
N VAL A 76 11.44 6.88 3.43
CA VAL A 76 10.45 6.81 4.51
C VAL A 76 9.19 7.64 4.21
N VAL A 77 9.35 8.82 3.57
CA VAL A 77 8.22 9.70 3.28
C VAL A 77 8.17 10.03 1.79
N GLN A 78 7.10 9.60 1.16
CA GLN A 78 6.80 9.93 -0.23
C GLN A 78 5.67 10.96 -0.28
N SER A 79 5.85 11.99 -1.07
CA SER A 79 5.00 13.18 -1.05
C SER A 79 4.16 13.32 -2.31
N VAL A 80 3.03 14.00 -2.14
CA VAL A 80 2.13 14.39 -3.22
C VAL A 80 1.67 15.84 -3.01
N ALA A 81 1.64 16.62 -4.08
CA ALA A 81 1.06 17.96 -4.11
C ALA A 81 -0.22 17.93 -4.93
N PHE A 82 -1.29 18.56 -4.47
CA PHE A 82 -2.56 18.55 -5.20
C PHE A 82 -3.37 19.82 -4.95
N SER A 83 -4.26 20.11 -5.90
CA SER A 83 -5.27 21.15 -5.78
C SER A 83 -6.65 20.56 -6.02
N ILE A 84 -7.57 20.86 -5.13
CA ILE A 84 -8.95 20.38 -5.16
C ILE A 84 -9.90 21.58 -5.12
N CYS A 85 -10.92 21.55 -5.95
CA CYS A 85 -12.03 22.50 -5.90
C CYS A 85 -13.18 21.92 -5.06
N LYS A 86 -13.66 22.66 -4.09
CA LYS A 86 -14.84 22.27 -3.28
C LYS A 86 -16.12 22.41 -4.10
N TYR A 87 -16.26 21.53 -5.07
CA TYR A 87 -17.41 21.46 -5.97
C TYR A 87 -17.45 20.09 -6.65
N ARG A 88 -18.57 19.41 -6.58
CA ARG A 88 -18.72 18.10 -7.21
C ARG A 88 -18.69 18.20 -8.75
N CYS A 89 -17.66 17.61 -9.37
CA CYS A 89 -17.55 17.49 -10.81
C CYS A 89 -16.80 16.20 -11.17
N GLN A 90 -17.53 15.14 -11.50
CA GLN A 90 -16.96 13.82 -11.75
C GLN A 90 -16.42 13.65 -13.19
N GLU A 91 -16.95 14.45 -14.12
CA GLU A 91 -16.58 14.41 -15.55
C GLU A 91 -15.31 15.24 -15.86
N TYR A 92 -14.88 16.09 -14.93
CA TYR A 92 -13.70 16.92 -15.12
C TYR A 92 -12.45 16.04 -15.17
N LYS A 93 -11.68 16.17 -16.23
CA LYS A 93 -10.38 15.50 -16.38
C LYS A 93 -9.31 16.30 -15.67
N ALA A 94 -8.93 15.82 -14.49
CA ALA A 94 -7.83 16.39 -13.73
C ALA A 94 -6.49 16.01 -14.37
N THR A 95 -5.51 16.90 -14.23
CA THR A 95 -4.13 16.64 -14.67
C THR A 95 -3.34 16.00 -13.55
N TYR A 96 -2.77 14.83 -13.82
CA TYR A 96 -1.88 14.12 -12.91
C TYR A 96 -0.47 14.05 -13.51
N ILE A 97 0.53 14.40 -12.73
CA ILE A 97 1.93 14.40 -13.13
C ILE A 97 2.67 13.42 -12.21
N ASP A 98 3.29 12.40 -12.80
CA ASP A 98 4.11 11.46 -12.05
C ASP A 98 5.59 11.88 -12.12
N MET A 99 6.17 12.14 -10.96
CA MET A 99 7.56 12.54 -10.77
C MET A 99 8.29 11.59 -9.81
N THR A 100 7.76 10.38 -9.61
CA THR A 100 8.31 9.42 -8.64
C THR A 100 9.66 8.83 -9.05
N ASP A 101 10.03 8.89 -10.32
CA ASP A 101 11.37 8.53 -10.75
C ASP A 101 12.41 9.56 -10.25
N ALA A 102 13.57 9.10 -9.81
CA ALA A 102 14.56 9.86 -9.05
C ALA A 102 15.14 11.12 -9.74
N LYS A 103 14.65 11.50 -10.90
CA LYS A 103 15.17 12.60 -11.73
C LYS A 103 14.35 13.88 -11.68
N TRP A 104 13.39 14.01 -10.76
CA TRP A 104 12.51 15.18 -10.68
C TRP A 104 13.28 16.51 -10.58
N LYS A 105 14.48 16.55 -9.98
CA LYS A 105 15.34 17.74 -9.94
C LYS A 105 15.74 18.25 -11.33
N THR A 106 15.73 17.38 -12.32
CA THR A 106 16.02 17.73 -13.72
C THR A 106 14.81 18.39 -14.39
N TYR A 107 13.59 18.13 -13.90
CA TYR A 107 12.34 18.66 -14.46
C TYR A 107 12.04 20.10 -14.04
N MET A 108 12.75 20.63 -13.04
CA MET A 108 12.59 22.04 -12.60
C MET A 108 12.89 23.07 -13.69
N ASN A 109 13.55 22.66 -14.78
CA ASN A 109 13.92 23.53 -15.91
C ASN A 109 12.86 23.61 -17.03
N GLY A 110 11.73 22.91 -16.90
CA GLY A 110 10.64 22.97 -17.88
C GLY A 110 9.58 21.89 -17.68
N PHE A 111 8.44 22.28 -17.14
CA PHE A 111 7.27 21.38 -16.99
C PHE A 111 6.72 20.86 -18.33
N ASP A 112 7.06 21.50 -19.44
CA ASP A 112 6.55 21.16 -20.77
C ASP A 112 7.16 19.86 -21.35
N THR A 113 8.22 19.34 -20.76
CA THR A 113 8.90 18.12 -21.21
C THR A 113 8.57 16.86 -20.40
N ILE A 114 7.58 16.94 -19.49
CA ILE A 114 7.24 15.83 -18.62
C ILE A 114 6.50 14.75 -19.42
N SER A 115 7.15 13.60 -19.56
CA SER A 115 6.63 12.44 -20.31
C SER A 115 5.51 11.67 -19.56
N HIS A 116 5.34 11.90 -18.26
CA HIS A 116 4.41 11.17 -17.40
C HIS A 116 3.26 12.06 -16.93
N LYS A 117 2.55 12.64 -17.90
CA LYS A 117 1.33 13.40 -17.69
C LYS A 117 0.10 12.56 -18.04
N TYR A 118 -0.87 12.52 -17.15
CA TYR A 118 -2.12 11.80 -17.32
C TYR A 118 -3.30 12.74 -17.15
N GLU A 119 -4.36 12.51 -17.90
CA GLU A 119 -5.62 13.23 -17.77
C GLU A 119 -6.74 12.21 -17.60
N ILE A 120 -7.32 12.17 -16.42
CA ILE A 120 -8.37 11.23 -16.06
C ILE A 120 -9.40 11.91 -15.15
N SER A 121 -10.65 11.53 -15.31
CA SER A 121 -11.72 11.98 -14.42
C SER A 121 -11.88 11.04 -13.20
N ILE A 122 -12.42 11.56 -12.12
CA ILE A 122 -12.77 10.71 -10.96
C ILE A 122 -13.86 9.70 -11.34
N GLY A 123 -14.77 10.05 -12.27
CA GLY A 123 -15.78 9.13 -12.78
C GLY A 123 -15.20 7.85 -13.38
N GLU A 124 -13.99 7.92 -13.95
CA GLU A 124 -13.34 6.76 -14.56
C GLU A 124 -12.69 5.81 -13.55
N ILE A 125 -12.31 6.28 -12.36
CA ILE A 125 -11.52 5.48 -11.38
C ILE A 125 -12.24 5.23 -10.06
N ARG A 126 -13.32 5.94 -9.76
CA ARG A 126 -14.01 5.87 -8.46
C ARG A 126 -14.50 4.48 -8.06
N ASP A 127 -14.88 3.67 -9.04
CA ASP A 127 -15.46 2.35 -8.82
C ASP A 127 -14.40 1.25 -8.64
N ILE A 128 -13.12 1.61 -8.76
CA ILE A 128 -12.02 0.69 -8.42
C ILE A 128 -12.10 0.38 -6.92
N PRO A 129 -11.90 -0.87 -6.50
CA PRO A 129 -12.01 -1.26 -5.10
C PRO A 129 -11.23 -0.36 -4.15
N ASN A 130 -11.88 0.05 -3.06
CA ASN A 130 -11.39 1.03 -2.10
C ASN A 130 -11.16 2.43 -2.69
N GLY A 131 -11.62 2.74 -3.90
CA GLY A 131 -11.46 4.04 -4.54
C GLY A 131 -10.00 4.45 -4.72
N ILE A 132 -9.11 3.52 -5.01
CA ILE A 132 -7.67 3.79 -5.18
C ILE A 132 -7.46 4.81 -6.31
N LEU A 133 -6.69 5.87 -6.04
CA LEU A 133 -6.35 6.90 -7.02
C LEU A 133 -5.24 6.41 -7.97
N CYS A 134 -5.60 5.56 -8.92
CA CYS A 134 -4.67 4.98 -9.90
C CYS A 134 -4.72 5.73 -11.23
N TYR A 135 -4.32 6.98 -11.22
CA TYR A 135 -4.35 7.90 -12.35
C TYR A 135 -3.51 7.43 -13.56
N HIS A 136 -2.53 6.56 -13.34
CA HIS A 136 -1.65 5.99 -14.38
C HIS A 136 -2.30 4.83 -15.16
N LEU A 137 -3.45 4.32 -14.73
CA LEU A 137 -4.15 3.28 -15.44
C LEU A 137 -4.99 3.88 -16.57
N GLY A 138 -4.66 3.58 -17.81
CA GLY A 138 -5.51 3.94 -18.95
C GLY A 138 -6.86 3.23 -18.92
N GLY A 139 -7.87 3.80 -19.55
CA GLY A 139 -9.23 3.25 -19.58
C GLY A 139 -9.34 1.80 -20.06
N ALA A 140 -8.41 1.33 -20.91
CA ALA A 140 -8.34 -0.07 -21.34
C ALA A 140 -7.97 -1.00 -20.16
N ALA A 141 -7.00 -0.62 -19.33
CA ALA A 141 -6.59 -1.39 -18.15
C ALA A 141 -7.71 -1.42 -17.09
N ILE A 142 -8.39 -0.31 -16.90
CA ILE A 142 -9.55 -0.22 -16.00
C ILE A 142 -10.67 -1.15 -16.48
N LYS A 143 -10.99 -1.17 -17.78
CA LYS A 143 -11.98 -2.09 -18.35
C LYS A 143 -11.59 -3.55 -18.18
N GLN A 144 -10.32 -3.90 -18.37
CA GLN A 144 -9.82 -5.26 -18.13
C GLN A 144 -9.94 -5.66 -16.67
N TYR A 145 -9.69 -4.73 -15.75
CA TYR A 145 -9.87 -4.95 -14.32
C TYR A 145 -11.32 -5.31 -13.96
N TYR A 146 -12.31 -4.61 -14.55
CA TYR A 146 -13.74 -4.92 -14.31
C TYR A 146 -14.21 -6.21 -14.98
N ASN A 147 -13.69 -6.52 -16.15
CA ASN A 147 -14.07 -7.71 -16.91
C ASN A 147 -13.28 -8.96 -16.49
N GLY A 148 -12.17 -8.76 -15.79
CA GLY A 148 -11.33 -9.84 -15.28
C GLY A 148 -11.97 -10.59 -14.13
N LYS A 149 -11.67 -11.89 -14.02
CA LYS A 149 -12.03 -12.65 -12.85
C LYS A 149 -11.06 -12.33 -11.72
N ARG A 150 -11.58 -12.10 -10.53
CA ARG A 150 -10.77 -11.79 -9.36
C ARG A 150 -9.95 -13.00 -8.92
N LEU A 151 -8.73 -12.75 -8.44
CA LEU A 151 -7.85 -13.80 -7.93
C LEU A 151 -8.50 -14.59 -6.78
N ASP A 152 -9.29 -13.90 -5.93
CA ASP A 152 -9.99 -14.53 -4.81
C ASP A 152 -11.06 -15.55 -5.21
N SER A 153 -11.46 -15.57 -6.50
CA SER A 153 -12.33 -16.63 -7.03
C SER A 153 -11.57 -17.93 -7.38
N TYR A 154 -10.24 -17.90 -7.38
CA TYR A 154 -9.38 -19.05 -7.72
C TYR A 154 -8.45 -19.46 -6.58
N ALA A 155 -8.05 -18.52 -5.73
CA ALA A 155 -7.08 -18.72 -4.67
C ALA A 155 -7.41 -17.83 -3.47
N ASP A 156 -7.12 -18.31 -2.28
CA ASP A 156 -7.22 -17.56 -1.03
C ASP A 156 -5.81 -17.07 -0.64
N PRO A 157 -5.42 -15.84 -1.02
CA PRO A 157 -4.10 -15.32 -0.70
C PRO A 157 -4.01 -15.06 0.80
N ARG A 158 -3.12 -15.77 1.47
CA ARG A 158 -2.86 -15.60 2.89
C ARG A 158 -1.42 -15.21 3.15
N VAL A 159 -1.22 -14.39 4.16
CA VAL A 159 0.11 -14.19 4.72
C VAL A 159 0.55 -15.50 5.34
N GLY A 160 1.75 -15.96 4.99
CA GLY A 160 2.35 -17.13 5.63
C GLY A 160 2.63 -16.88 7.13
N MET A 161 3.32 -17.82 7.75
CA MET A 161 3.71 -17.73 9.15
C MET A 161 4.59 -16.49 9.38
N ALA A 162 4.22 -15.67 10.37
CA ALA A 162 5.05 -14.61 10.92
C ALA A 162 5.61 -15.08 12.26
N THR A 163 6.92 -15.18 12.37
CA THR A 163 7.60 -15.68 13.59
C THR A 163 7.74 -14.63 14.68
N GLY A 164 7.48 -13.35 14.36
CA GLY A 164 7.72 -12.24 15.29
C GLY A 164 9.22 -12.00 15.56
N GLU A 165 9.89 -12.93 16.21
CA GLU A 165 11.32 -12.87 16.55
C GLU A 165 12.09 -14.04 15.91
N ASN A 166 12.68 -13.78 14.74
CA ASN A 166 13.43 -14.81 14.02
C ASN A 166 14.62 -15.37 14.81
N GLU A 167 15.31 -14.53 15.56
CA GLU A 167 16.46 -14.95 16.35
C GLU A 167 16.08 -15.93 17.46
N LEU A 168 14.87 -15.91 17.94
CA LEU A 168 14.37 -16.83 18.95
C LEU A 168 13.80 -18.10 18.32
N PHE A 169 12.98 -17.97 17.29
CA PHE A 169 12.15 -19.06 16.79
C PHE A 169 12.67 -19.71 15.50
N VAL A 170 13.73 -19.21 14.88
CA VAL A 170 14.27 -19.77 13.63
C VAL A 170 15.72 -20.20 13.82
N ARG A 171 16.06 -21.38 13.29
CA ARG A 171 17.43 -21.93 13.30
C ARG A 171 17.76 -22.52 11.93
N LEU A 172 19.04 -22.61 11.64
CA LEU A 172 19.50 -23.47 10.55
C LEU A 172 19.37 -24.94 10.97
N TRP A 173 19.08 -25.82 10.02
CA TRP A 173 18.97 -27.25 10.33
C TRP A 173 20.25 -27.86 10.94
N THR A 174 21.39 -27.25 10.65
CA THR A 174 22.70 -27.63 11.19
C THR A 174 22.93 -27.21 12.65
N GLU A 175 22.10 -26.30 13.18
CA GLU A 175 22.23 -25.79 14.55
C GLU A 175 21.43 -26.58 15.57
N VAL A 176 20.60 -27.52 15.11
CA VAL A 176 19.71 -28.30 15.98
C VAL A 176 20.01 -29.80 15.89
N ARG A 177 19.69 -30.52 16.94
CA ARG A 177 19.82 -31.98 16.94
C ARG A 177 18.81 -32.60 15.97
N PHE A 178 19.26 -33.54 15.14
CA PHE A 178 18.43 -34.16 14.12
C PHE A 178 17.22 -34.90 14.69
N ASP A 179 17.36 -35.53 15.87
CA ASP A 179 16.27 -36.22 16.58
C ASP A 179 15.17 -35.27 17.08
N LYS A 180 15.41 -33.97 17.03
CA LYS A 180 14.43 -32.91 17.40
C LYS A 180 13.75 -32.29 16.20
N ILE A 181 14.05 -32.75 14.98
CA ILE A 181 13.45 -32.24 13.77
C ILE A 181 12.23 -33.10 13.41
N GLY A 182 11.07 -32.46 13.27
CA GLY A 182 9.84 -33.08 12.83
C GLY A 182 9.73 -33.05 11.29
N LEU A 183 9.82 -34.21 10.66
CA LEU A 183 9.65 -34.35 9.22
C LEU A 183 8.38 -35.13 8.91
N GLY A 184 7.73 -34.81 7.77
CA GLY A 184 6.55 -35.53 7.28
C GLY A 184 5.23 -35.21 7.99
N PHE A 185 5.17 -34.18 8.80
CA PHE A 185 3.92 -33.68 9.38
C PHE A 185 3.12 -32.91 8.34
N THR A 186 1.81 -33.08 8.31
CA THR A 186 0.91 -32.45 7.35
C THR A 186 0.06 -31.34 7.95
N ASN A 187 -0.11 -31.33 9.25
CA ASN A 187 -0.80 -30.25 9.97
C ASN A 187 -0.20 -30.00 11.35
N GLY A 188 -0.46 -28.83 11.93
CA GLY A 188 0.09 -28.43 13.22
C GLY A 188 -0.42 -29.27 14.39
N GLN A 189 -1.63 -29.79 14.35
CA GLN A 189 -2.18 -30.61 15.44
C GLN A 189 -1.43 -31.94 15.60
N ASP A 190 -0.87 -32.48 14.54
CA ASP A 190 -0.12 -33.73 14.56
C ASP A 190 1.21 -33.60 15.35
N THR A 191 1.64 -32.37 15.65
CA THR A 191 2.87 -32.08 16.39
C THR A 191 2.67 -32.10 17.91
N VAL A 192 1.43 -32.04 18.39
CA VAL A 192 1.12 -31.96 19.82
C VAL A 192 1.55 -33.24 20.53
N GLY A 193 2.33 -33.08 21.61
CA GLY A 193 2.84 -34.19 22.43
C GLY A 193 3.91 -35.04 21.73
N LYS A 194 4.47 -34.60 20.61
CA LYS A 194 5.59 -35.27 19.95
C LYS A 194 6.94 -34.81 20.52
N PRO A 195 7.96 -35.68 20.58
CA PRO A 195 9.28 -35.32 21.13
C PRO A 195 10.14 -34.49 20.17
N VAL A 196 9.52 -33.81 19.22
CA VAL A 196 10.15 -32.95 18.19
C VAL A 196 9.76 -31.51 18.42
N LYS A 197 10.65 -30.60 18.09
CA LYS A 197 10.49 -29.18 18.36
C LYS A 197 10.62 -28.34 17.10
N TRP A 198 11.50 -28.73 16.20
CA TRP A 198 11.90 -27.96 15.03
C TRP A 198 11.29 -28.51 13.76
N PHE A 199 10.68 -27.66 12.95
CA PHE A 199 9.98 -28.07 11.73
C PHE A 199 10.50 -27.31 10.52
N PRO A 200 10.54 -27.94 9.30
CA PRO A 200 10.98 -27.25 8.09
C PRO A 200 10.20 -25.96 7.86
N TYR A 201 10.94 -24.87 7.60
CA TYR A 201 10.39 -23.54 7.40
C TYR A 201 10.84 -22.95 6.07
N ASN A 202 9.90 -22.62 5.20
CA ASN A 202 10.15 -21.94 3.94
C ASN A 202 10.37 -20.44 4.19
N LYS A 203 11.56 -20.06 4.62
CA LYS A 203 11.95 -18.67 4.74
C LYS A 203 12.31 -18.12 3.37
N GLY A 204 11.82 -16.94 3.02
CA GLY A 204 12.25 -16.21 1.83
C GLY A 204 13.76 -15.99 1.82
N GLY A 205 14.35 -15.87 0.65
CA GLY A 205 15.78 -15.66 0.46
C GLY A 205 16.09 -15.28 -0.97
N GLU A 206 17.37 -15.33 -1.36
CA GLU A 206 17.80 -15.05 -2.72
C GLU A 206 17.12 -15.94 -3.75
N CYS A 207 16.91 -15.40 -4.95
CA CYS A 207 16.30 -16.15 -6.04
C CYS A 207 17.15 -17.38 -6.38
N ARG A 208 16.59 -18.56 -6.17
CA ARG A 208 17.17 -19.84 -6.59
C ARG A 208 16.29 -20.46 -7.66
N ARG A 209 16.84 -20.67 -8.85
CA ARG A 209 16.13 -21.34 -9.94
C ARG A 209 15.79 -22.76 -9.55
N TRP A 210 14.52 -23.10 -9.69
CA TRP A 210 13.94 -24.44 -9.56
C TRP A 210 13.85 -24.99 -8.14
N TYR A 211 14.86 -24.79 -7.25
CA TYR A 211 14.87 -25.41 -5.93
C TYR A 211 15.85 -24.71 -4.96
N GLY A 212 15.44 -24.50 -3.72
CA GLY A 212 16.33 -23.95 -2.69
C GLY A 212 15.59 -23.36 -1.48
N ASN A 213 16.34 -22.63 -0.66
CA ASN A 213 15.87 -21.91 0.55
C ASN A 213 15.20 -22.81 1.62
N ARG A 214 15.62 -24.10 1.70
CA ARG A 214 15.11 -25.07 2.68
C ARG A 214 16.09 -25.32 3.81
N THR A 215 16.82 -24.31 4.22
CA THR A 215 17.87 -24.41 5.23
C THR A 215 17.40 -24.05 6.63
N HIS A 216 16.19 -23.50 6.75
CA HIS A 216 15.67 -23.01 8.03
C HIS A 216 14.65 -23.97 8.63
N LEU A 217 14.67 -24.02 9.95
CA LEU A 217 13.67 -24.66 10.79
C LEU A 217 13.02 -23.62 11.68
N VAL A 218 11.76 -23.82 12.02
CA VAL A 218 11.03 -23.00 13.00
C VAL A 218 10.69 -23.82 14.22
N ASP A 219 10.73 -23.20 15.38
CA ASP A 219 10.18 -23.76 16.62
C ASP A 219 8.65 -23.80 16.51
N TRP A 220 8.11 -25.01 16.44
CA TRP A 220 6.68 -25.27 16.33
C TRP A 220 6.24 -26.36 17.32
N GLU A 221 6.90 -26.42 18.47
CA GLU A 221 6.58 -27.36 19.54
C GLU A 221 5.12 -27.17 19.96
N ASP A 222 4.41 -28.29 20.17
CA ASP A 222 3.00 -28.29 20.58
C ASP A 222 2.08 -27.34 19.77
N ASN A 223 2.23 -27.35 18.45
CA ASN A 223 1.46 -26.52 17.54
C ASN A 223 1.72 -25.01 17.74
N GLY A 224 2.96 -24.63 18.05
CA GLY A 224 3.37 -23.24 18.16
C GLY A 224 2.80 -22.53 19.39
N LYS A 225 2.71 -23.21 20.51
CA LYS A 225 2.19 -22.64 21.76
C LYS A 225 3.19 -21.77 22.53
N ASN A 226 4.43 -21.66 22.08
CA ASN A 226 5.49 -20.88 22.74
C ASN A 226 5.42 -19.40 22.42
#